data_96c37e599faaf01d7fe14d3a5bd1328d
#
_entry.id   96c37e599faaf01d7fe14d3a5bd1328d
#
_cell.length_a   1.000
_cell.length_b   1.000
_cell.length_c   1.000
_cell.angle_alpha   90.00
_cell.angle_beta   90.00
_cell.angle_gamma   90.00
#
_symmetry.space_group_name_H-M   'P 1'
#
loop_
_entity.id
_entity.type
_entity.pdbx_description
1 polymer ?
#
loop_
_entity_poly.entity_id
_entity_poly.type
_entity_poly.pdbx_seq_one_letter_code
_entity_poly.pdbx_strand_id
1 'polypeptide(L)'
;MRKALAAVALLLLTSCSSAATYVQGEVVSCDSITQNATYVDGIQLDCLDGSTGAQLGALQGPMIINVWGSWCGPCKEEIPILRSFYEKAKDKVALIGVDVEEASVEDGRKFVKENGITWPNLYDSDGRSREYFGMGVPVTWFIAADGSVAGKKIGVFKNEAELIAMANKYLGVQL
;
A
#
# COMPACT_ATOMS: atom_id res chain seq x y z
N MET A 1 29.99 -46.55 -53.66
CA MET A 1 29.01 -46.61 -52.58
C MET A 1 29.34 -45.47 -51.59
N ARG A 2 28.69 -44.28 -51.70
CA ARG A 2 28.90 -43.10 -50.84
C ARG A 2 27.76 -43.00 -49.84
N LYS A 3 28.03 -43.20 -48.57
CA LYS A 3 27.05 -43.04 -47.49
C LYS A 3 27.06 -41.55 -47.08
N ALA A 4 25.95 -40.87 -47.32
CA ALA A 4 25.69 -39.51 -46.82
C ALA A 4 25.17 -39.61 -45.39
N LEU A 5 25.91 -39.02 -44.43
CA LEU A 5 25.43 -38.79 -43.06
C LEU A 5 24.68 -37.44 -43.03
N ALA A 6 23.38 -37.52 -42.78
CA ALA A 6 22.57 -36.33 -42.50
C ALA A 6 22.69 -36.02 -41.00
N ALA A 7 23.34 -34.87 -40.67
CA ALA A 7 23.35 -34.34 -39.33
C ALA A 7 22.06 -33.54 -39.08
N VAL A 8 21.22 -34.04 -38.18
CA VAL A 8 20.02 -33.30 -37.69
C VAL A 8 20.46 -32.38 -36.55
N ALA A 9 20.50 -31.10 -36.83
CA ALA A 9 20.74 -30.07 -35.80
C ALA A 9 19.43 -29.82 -35.05
N LEU A 10 19.39 -30.27 -33.79
CA LEU A 10 18.29 -29.99 -32.85
C LEU A 10 18.45 -28.58 -32.29
N LEU A 11 17.68 -27.61 -32.80
CA LEU A 11 17.60 -26.24 -32.24
C LEU A 11 16.78 -26.30 -30.96
N LEU A 12 17.43 -26.25 -29.82
CA LEU A 12 16.80 -26.03 -28.52
C LEU A 12 16.41 -24.55 -28.41
N LEU A 13 15.12 -24.26 -28.63
CA LEU A 13 14.52 -22.97 -28.32
C LEU A 13 14.37 -22.90 -26.81
N THR A 14 15.33 -22.27 -26.14
CA THR A 14 15.19 -21.85 -24.74
C THR A 14 14.24 -20.66 -24.71
N SER A 15 12.95 -20.91 -24.49
CA SER A 15 11.97 -19.90 -24.17
C SER A 15 12.27 -19.36 -22.78
N CYS A 16 12.88 -18.17 -22.70
CA CYS A 16 12.93 -17.39 -21.45
C CYS A 16 11.51 -16.91 -21.15
N SER A 17 10.72 -17.74 -20.48
CA SER A 17 9.50 -17.30 -19.80
C SER A 17 9.93 -16.50 -18.59
N SER A 18 9.89 -15.15 -18.68
CA SER A 18 9.93 -14.30 -17.49
C SER A 18 8.62 -14.52 -16.74
N ALA A 19 8.62 -15.50 -15.84
CA ALA A 19 7.55 -15.64 -14.86
C ALA A 19 7.54 -14.33 -14.04
N ALA A 20 6.49 -13.52 -14.19
CA ALA A 20 6.23 -12.44 -13.29
C ALA A 20 6.20 -13.01 -11.87
N THR A 21 7.15 -12.61 -11.02
CA THR A 21 7.23 -13.09 -9.65
C THR A 21 5.98 -12.61 -8.94
N TYR A 22 5.01 -13.49 -8.72
CA TYR A 22 3.81 -13.18 -7.95
C TYR A 22 4.25 -12.96 -6.50
N VAL A 23 4.15 -11.73 -6.03
CA VAL A 23 4.42 -11.39 -4.62
C VAL A 23 3.09 -11.48 -3.89
N GLN A 24 2.96 -12.48 -3.04
CA GLN A 24 1.80 -12.63 -2.19
C GLN A 24 1.86 -11.62 -1.06
N GLY A 25 0.74 -10.90 -0.83
CA GLY A 25 0.60 -9.99 0.30
C GLY A 25 0.22 -10.73 1.58
N GLU A 26 0.31 -10.03 2.69
CA GLU A 26 -0.02 -10.52 4.03
C GLU A 26 -0.87 -9.50 4.76
N VAL A 27 -1.95 -9.95 5.40
CA VAL A 27 -2.73 -9.10 6.30
C VAL A 27 -1.99 -9.06 7.63
N VAL A 28 -1.34 -7.94 7.89
CA VAL A 28 -0.48 -7.77 9.08
C VAL A 28 -1.19 -6.97 10.18
N SER A 29 -0.76 -7.18 11.44
CA SER A 29 -1.25 -6.46 12.61
C SER A 29 -0.97 -4.95 12.53
N CYS A 30 -1.83 -4.17 13.18
CA CYS A 30 -1.69 -2.73 13.31
C CYS A 30 -0.85 -2.28 14.53
N ASP A 31 -0.24 -3.21 15.27
CA ASP A 31 0.52 -2.92 16.49
C ASP A 31 1.72 -1.98 16.27
N SER A 32 2.23 -1.93 15.05
CA SER A 32 3.36 -1.05 14.67
C SER A 32 2.94 0.38 14.35
N ILE A 33 1.63 0.69 14.34
CA ILE A 33 1.13 2.04 14.03
C ILE A 33 1.39 2.96 15.22
N THR A 34 2.18 4.01 14.99
CA THR A 34 2.51 5.00 16.02
C THR A 34 1.34 5.95 16.26
N GLN A 35 0.94 6.08 17.52
CA GLN A 35 -0.17 6.91 17.95
C GLN A 35 0.19 7.73 19.18
N ASN A 36 -0.40 8.91 19.30
CA ASN A 36 -0.35 9.71 20.53
C ASN A 36 -1.32 9.12 21.56
N ALA A 37 -0.81 8.48 22.61
CA ALA A 37 -1.61 7.82 23.63
C ALA A 37 -2.47 8.79 24.48
N THR A 38 -2.21 10.10 24.44
CA THR A 38 -2.99 11.11 25.16
C THR A 38 -4.12 11.71 24.33
N TYR A 39 -4.20 11.37 23.06
CA TYR A 39 -5.27 11.82 22.18
C TYR A 39 -6.54 11.01 22.45
N VAL A 40 -7.65 11.68 22.73
CA VAL A 40 -8.92 11.04 23.12
C VAL A 40 -10.07 11.28 22.15
N ASP A 41 -9.87 12.17 21.18
CA ASP A 41 -10.90 12.51 20.20
C ASP A 41 -10.53 11.96 18.82
N GLY A 42 -11.53 11.50 18.07
CA GLY A 42 -11.34 11.06 16.70
C GLY A 42 -12.04 9.75 16.36
N ILE A 43 -11.86 9.31 15.13
CA ILE A 43 -12.48 8.11 14.60
C ILE A 43 -11.58 6.92 14.89
N GLN A 44 -12.06 5.98 15.70
CA GLN A 44 -11.41 4.70 15.93
C GLN A 44 -11.75 3.76 14.76
N LEU A 45 -10.75 3.22 14.10
CA LEU A 45 -10.89 2.15 13.11
C LEU A 45 -10.26 0.87 13.64
N ASP A 46 -10.85 -0.27 13.29
CA ASP A 46 -10.28 -1.58 13.57
C ASP A 46 -9.13 -1.88 12.60
N CYS A 47 -8.29 -2.84 12.94
CA CYS A 47 -7.31 -3.36 12.00
C CYS A 47 -7.96 -4.37 11.04
N LEU A 48 -7.51 -4.40 9.80
CA LEU A 48 -8.02 -5.33 8.80
C LEU A 48 -7.79 -6.81 9.18
N ASP A 49 -6.82 -7.11 10.04
CA ASP A 49 -6.60 -8.47 10.58
C ASP A 49 -7.63 -8.87 11.65
N GLY A 50 -8.42 -7.92 12.14
CA GLY A 50 -9.42 -8.10 13.20
C GLY A 50 -8.91 -7.76 14.60
N SER A 51 -7.67 -7.31 14.75
CA SER A 51 -7.12 -6.80 16.01
C SER A 51 -7.51 -5.34 16.24
N THR A 52 -7.09 -4.77 17.37
CA THR A 52 -7.23 -3.35 17.67
C THR A 52 -6.45 -2.55 16.63
N GLY A 53 -7.12 -1.58 16.02
CA GLY A 53 -6.52 -0.70 15.04
C GLY A 53 -6.04 0.62 15.62
N ALA A 54 -6.41 1.74 15.01
CA ALA A 54 -5.89 3.04 15.38
C ALA A 54 -6.98 4.12 15.36
N GLN A 55 -6.72 5.18 16.14
CA GLN A 55 -7.51 6.39 16.15
C GLN A 55 -6.92 7.39 15.15
N LEU A 56 -7.68 7.78 14.12
CA LEU A 56 -7.15 8.57 13.00
C LEU A 56 -6.50 9.88 13.43
N GLY A 57 -7.12 10.60 14.38
CA GLY A 57 -6.57 11.86 14.88
C GLY A 57 -5.31 11.71 15.76
N ALA A 58 -5.03 10.50 16.23
CA ALA A 58 -3.88 10.19 17.08
C ALA A 58 -2.63 9.76 16.31
N LEU A 59 -2.73 9.53 15.02
CA LEU A 59 -1.62 9.02 14.20
C LEU A 59 -0.43 9.97 14.20
N GLN A 60 0.77 9.42 14.36
CA GLN A 60 2.03 10.17 14.37
C GLN A 60 3.01 9.62 13.33
N GLY A 61 3.63 10.55 12.60
CA GLY A 61 4.59 10.21 11.54
C GLY A 61 6.06 10.15 12.01
N PRO A 62 6.98 10.12 11.06
CA PRO A 62 6.74 10.27 9.61
C PRO A 62 5.95 9.09 9.02
N MET A 63 4.77 9.37 8.49
CA MET A 63 3.84 8.35 8.04
C MET A 63 3.12 8.76 6.75
N ILE A 64 2.85 7.79 5.90
CA ILE A 64 1.97 7.92 4.74
C ILE A 64 0.73 7.08 4.98
N ILE A 65 -0.45 7.67 4.77
CA ILE A 65 -1.74 7.00 4.84
C ILE A 65 -2.30 6.96 3.42
N ASN A 66 -2.51 5.76 2.88
CA ASN A 66 -3.15 5.55 1.58
C ASN A 66 -4.57 5.00 1.80
N VAL A 67 -5.57 5.74 1.36
CA VAL A 67 -6.98 5.35 1.46
C VAL A 67 -7.40 4.67 0.16
N TRP A 68 -7.94 3.48 0.27
CA TRP A 68 -8.22 2.62 -0.88
C TRP A 68 -9.46 1.73 -0.64
N GLY A 69 -9.94 1.07 -1.68
CA GLY A 69 -10.95 0.02 -1.59
C GLY A 69 -10.68 -1.04 -2.67
N SER A 70 -11.06 -2.29 -2.44
CA SER A 70 -10.87 -3.39 -3.41
C SER A 70 -11.65 -3.17 -4.72
N TRP A 71 -12.73 -2.46 -4.64
CA TRP A 71 -13.61 -2.06 -5.75
C TRP A 71 -13.04 -0.90 -6.59
N CYS A 72 -11.98 -0.23 -6.11
CA CYS A 72 -11.38 0.95 -6.72
C CYS A 72 -10.32 0.56 -7.77
N GLY A 73 -10.63 0.65 -9.05
CA GLY A 73 -9.69 0.36 -10.14
C GLY A 73 -8.39 1.18 -10.07
N PRO A 74 -8.45 2.52 -9.96
CA PRO A 74 -7.27 3.37 -9.83
C PRO A 74 -6.41 3.04 -8.60
N CYS A 75 -7.02 2.61 -7.47
CA CYS A 75 -6.27 2.19 -6.30
C CYS A 75 -5.39 0.96 -6.60
N LYS A 76 -5.94 0.01 -7.35
CA LYS A 76 -5.19 -1.19 -7.78
C LYS A 76 -3.99 -0.84 -8.66
N GLU A 77 -4.14 0.15 -9.55
CA GLU A 77 -3.05 0.63 -10.41
C GLU A 77 -1.90 1.26 -9.61
N GLU A 78 -2.18 1.82 -8.44
CA GLU A 78 -1.21 2.49 -7.57
C GLU A 78 -0.38 1.51 -6.71
N ILE A 79 -0.90 0.34 -6.38
CA ILE A 79 -0.25 -0.62 -5.48
C ILE A 79 1.20 -0.97 -5.88
N PRO A 80 1.56 -1.21 -7.15
CA PRO A 80 2.96 -1.46 -7.51
C PRO A 80 3.91 -0.32 -7.14
N ILE A 81 3.44 0.94 -7.22
CA ILE A 81 4.20 2.13 -6.83
C ILE A 81 4.41 2.17 -5.32
N LEU A 82 3.33 1.94 -4.56
CA LEU A 82 3.37 1.91 -3.10
C LEU A 82 4.27 0.77 -2.58
N ARG A 83 4.23 -0.40 -3.21
CA ARG A 83 5.10 -1.54 -2.86
C ARG A 83 6.57 -1.22 -3.06
N SER A 84 6.92 -0.69 -4.25
CA SER A 84 8.31 -0.32 -4.54
C SER A 84 8.82 0.74 -3.56
N PHE A 85 7.99 1.72 -3.23
CA PHE A 85 8.29 2.73 -2.23
C PHE A 85 8.48 2.10 -0.84
N TYR A 86 7.56 1.24 -0.40
CA TYR A 86 7.58 0.62 0.92
C TYR A 86 8.88 -0.17 1.16
N GLU A 87 9.32 -0.97 0.19
CA GLU A 87 10.57 -1.72 0.29
C GLU A 87 11.81 -0.83 0.52
N LYS A 88 11.80 0.39 0.02
CA LYS A 88 12.90 1.36 0.18
C LYS A 88 12.78 2.23 1.43
N ALA A 89 11.55 2.48 1.87
CA ALA A 89 11.24 3.54 2.84
C ALA A 89 10.82 3.02 4.22
N LYS A 90 10.46 1.75 4.37
CA LYS A 90 9.84 1.18 5.59
C LYS A 90 10.60 1.41 6.90
N ASP A 91 11.93 1.58 6.81
CA ASP A 91 12.77 1.88 7.98
C ASP A 91 12.79 3.38 8.35
N LYS A 92 12.23 4.25 7.51
CA LYS A 92 12.23 5.71 7.68
C LYS A 92 10.83 6.33 7.71
N VAL A 93 9.89 5.72 7.00
CA VAL A 93 8.52 6.21 6.84
C VAL A 93 7.56 5.05 6.99
N ALA A 94 6.64 5.16 7.94
CA ALA A 94 5.55 4.21 8.04
C ALA A 94 4.60 4.37 6.84
N LEU A 95 4.14 3.26 6.28
CA LEU A 95 3.06 3.23 5.31
C LEU A 95 1.92 2.44 5.92
N ILE A 96 0.72 3.03 5.96
CA ILE A 96 -0.51 2.35 6.35
C ILE A 96 -1.57 2.51 5.28
N GLY A 97 -2.43 1.51 5.14
CA GLY A 97 -3.64 1.60 4.34
C GLY A 97 -4.85 1.94 5.20
N VAL A 98 -5.88 2.51 4.57
CA VAL A 98 -7.23 2.56 5.11
C VAL A 98 -8.15 1.99 4.05
N ASP A 99 -8.66 0.80 4.32
CA ASP A 99 -9.59 0.05 3.48
C ASP A 99 -11.00 0.54 3.75
N VAL A 100 -11.65 1.11 2.74
CA VAL A 100 -12.94 1.79 2.93
C VAL A 100 -14.07 1.12 2.15
N GLU A 101 -15.25 1.04 2.80
CA GLU A 101 -16.53 0.72 2.14
C GLU A 101 -16.54 -0.59 1.36
N GLU A 102 -15.89 -1.59 1.91
CA GLU A 102 -15.96 -2.95 1.36
C GLU A 102 -17.36 -3.58 1.57
N ALA A 103 -17.75 -4.45 0.68
CA ALA A 103 -18.94 -5.27 0.88
C ALA A 103 -18.77 -6.25 2.05
N SER A 104 -17.54 -6.69 2.28
CA SER A 104 -17.13 -7.49 3.44
C SER A 104 -15.65 -7.28 3.78
N VAL A 105 -15.26 -7.52 5.02
CA VAL A 105 -13.85 -7.46 5.44
C VAL A 105 -12.97 -8.45 4.65
N GLU A 106 -13.54 -9.55 4.19
CA GLU A 106 -12.82 -10.56 3.41
C GLU A 106 -12.44 -10.06 2.01
N ASP A 107 -13.19 -9.12 1.42
CA ASP A 107 -12.84 -8.51 0.13
C ASP A 107 -11.56 -7.69 0.26
N GLY A 108 -11.43 -6.88 1.31
CA GLY A 108 -10.21 -6.14 1.62
C GLY A 108 -9.03 -7.07 1.92
N ARG A 109 -9.23 -8.11 2.74
CA ARG A 109 -8.20 -9.12 3.04
C ARG A 109 -7.73 -9.86 1.78
N LYS A 110 -8.64 -10.21 0.91
CA LYS A 110 -8.35 -10.83 -0.38
C LYS A 110 -7.53 -9.89 -1.26
N PHE A 111 -7.95 -8.64 -1.35
CA PHE A 111 -7.23 -7.62 -2.13
C PHE A 111 -5.78 -7.46 -1.65
N VAL A 112 -5.56 -7.35 -0.33
CA VAL A 112 -4.22 -7.29 0.27
C VAL A 112 -3.35 -8.47 -0.18
N LYS A 113 -3.87 -9.69 -0.05
CA LYS A 113 -3.14 -10.93 -0.43
C LYS A 113 -2.82 -10.98 -1.92
N GLU A 114 -3.78 -10.65 -2.77
CA GLU A 114 -3.64 -10.73 -4.24
C GLU A 114 -2.76 -9.63 -4.82
N ASN A 115 -2.62 -8.50 -4.14
CA ASN A 115 -1.85 -7.35 -4.65
C ASN A 115 -0.49 -7.17 -3.97
N GLY A 116 -0.07 -8.11 -3.12
CA GLY A 116 1.26 -8.09 -2.50
C GLY A 116 1.45 -6.97 -1.49
N ILE A 117 0.39 -6.56 -0.79
CA ILE A 117 0.44 -5.57 0.28
C ILE A 117 0.97 -6.23 1.54
N THR A 118 1.97 -5.61 2.20
CA THR A 118 2.65 -6.14 3.39
C THR A 118 2.79 -5.11 4.50
N TRP A 119 2.05 -4.02 4.42
CA TRP A 119 1.95 -2.97 5.45
C TRP A 119 0.60 -3.03 6.16
N PRO A 120 0.50 -2.46 7.39
CA PRO A 120 -0.75 -2.45 8.16
C PRO A 120 -1.87 -1.73 7.41
N ASN A 121 -3.09 -2.26 7.56
CA ASN A 121 -4.29 -1.65 7.00
C ASN A 121 -5.37 -1.54 8.07
N LEU A 122 -5.90 -0.34 8.24
CA LEU A 122 -7.11 -0.09 9.01
C LEU A 122 -8.34 -0.41 8.16
N TYR A 123 -9.44 -0.75 8.81
CA TYR A 123 -10.68 -1.12 8.15
C TYR A 123 -11.81 -0.15 8.54
N ASP A 124 -12.44 0.43 7.54
CA ASP A 124 -13.52 1.40 7.66
C ASP A 124 -14.74 0.94 6.86
N SER A 125 -15.54 0.06 7.45
CA SER A 125 -16.69 -0.59 6.78
C SER A 125 -17.80 0.37 6.37
N ASP A 126 -17.98 1.46 7.10
CA ASP A 126 -19.10 2.39 6.95
C ASP A 126 -18.69 3.76 6.39
N GLY A 127 -17.40 3.95 6.04
CA GLY A 127 -16.90 5.16 5.41
C GLY A 127 -16.83 6.36 6.34
N ARG A 128 -16.78 6.15 7.67
CA ARG A 128 -16.69 7.24 8.66
C ARG A 128 -15.40 8.05 8.54
N SER A 129 -14.34 7.46 8.01
CA SER A 129 -13.06 8.16 7.76
C SER A 129 -13.15 9.25 6.68
N ARG A 130 -14.25 9.34 5.96
CA ARG A 130 -14.51 10.41 4.97
C ARG A 130 -14.44 11.81 5.56
N GLU A 131 -14.81 11.97 6.83
CA GLU A 131 -14.66 13.24 7.53
C GLU A 131 -13.21 13.72 7.55
N TYR A 132 -12.25 12.78 7.65
CA TYR A 132 -10.82 13.06 7.62
C TYR A 132 -10.26 13.16 6.20
N PHE A 133 -10.51 12.16 5.37
CA PHE A 133 -9.80 11.98 4.11
C PHE A 133 -10.53 12.54 2.89
N GLY A 134 -11.83 12.84 3.02
CA GLY A 134 -12.67 13.24 1.90
C GLY A 134 -13.32 12.04 1.20
N MET A 135 -14.10 12.32 0.16
CA MET A 135 -15.03 11.37 -0.46
C MET A 135 -14.40 10.49 -1.55
N GLY A 136 -13.18 10.76 -1.97
CA GLY A 136 -12.59 10.08 -3.14
C GLY A 136 -11.45 9.14 -2.77
N VAL A 137 -11.31 8.05 -3.54
CA VAL A 137 -10.17 7.13 -3.48
C VAL A 137 -9.54 6.98 -4.88
N PRO A 138 -8.20 6.78 -5.00
CA PRO A 138 -7.27 6.83 -3.90
C PRO A 138 -6.99 8.25 -3.43
N VAL A 139 -6.73 8.41 -2.15
CA VAL A 139 -6.15 9.62 -1.58
C VAL A 139 -5.02 9.24 -0.64
N THR A 140 -3.91 9.99 -0.72
CA THR A 140 -2.73 9.74 0.11
C THR A 140 -2.43 10.96 0.96
N TRP A 141 -2.24 10.74 2.26
CA TRP A 141 -1.93 11.75 3.24
C TRP A 141 -0.53 11.55 3.81
N PHE A 142 0.16 12.66 4.05
CA PHE A 142 1.49 12.69 4.63
C PHE A 142 1.38 13.28 6.02
N ILE A 143 1.69 12.49 7.05
CA ILE A 143 1.59 12.85 8.47
C ILE A 143 3.00 13.09 9.01
N ALA A 144 3.23 14.29 9.50
CA ALA A 144 4.49 14.67 10.12
C ALA A 144 4.71 13.98 11.48
N ALA A 145 5.91 14.07 12.03
CA ALA A 145 6.27 13.45 13.31
C ALA A 145 5.42 13.95 14.50
N ASP A 146 4.90 15.16 14.43
CA ASP A 146 4.01 15.75 15.45
C ASP A 146 2.52 15.37 15.27
N GLY A 147 2.19 14.56 14.26
CA GLY A 147 0.83 14.14 13.92
C GLY A 147 0.09 15.11 13.00
N SER A 148 0.68 16.24 12.65
CA SER A 148 0.04 17.20 11.74
C SER A 148 0.02 16.67 10.30
N VAL A 149 -1.01 17.08 9.54
CA VAL A 149 -1.11 16.81 8.12
C VAL A 149 -0.18 17.72 7.34
N ALA A 150 0.96 17.21 6.89
CA ALA A 150 1.95 17.98 6.15
C ALA A 150 1.60 18.14 4.65
N GLY A 151 0.83 17.21 4.09
CA GLY A 151 0.41 17.26 2.70
C GLY A 151 -0.55 16.17 2.32
N LYS A 152 -1.12 16.28 1.11
CA LYS A 152 -2.00 15.26 0.54
C LYS A 152 -1.86 15.17 -0.97
N LYS A 153 -2.18 14.00 -1.53
CA LYS A 153 -2.31 13.71 -2.95
C LYS A 153 -3.67 13.11 -3.20
N ILE A 154 -4.41 13.66 -4.14
CA ILE A 154 -5.68 13.11 -4.63
C ILE A 154 -5.39 12.39 -5.95
N GLY A 155 -5.88 11.16 -6.07
CA GLY A 155 -5.67 10.30 -7.24
C GLY A 155 -4.29 9.61 -7.24
N VAL A 156 -4.07 8.81 -8.25
CA VAL A 156 -2.91 7.91 -8.43
C VAL A 156 -1.60 8.68 -8.59
N PHE A 157 -0.51 8.18 -8.02
CA PHE A 157 0.85 8.65 -8.34
C PHE A 157 1.23 8.27 -9.77
N LYS A 158 1.91 9.16 -10.48
CA LYS A 158 2.40 8.88 -11.84
C LYS A 158 3.48 7.81 -11.86
N ASN A 159 4.32 7.79 -10.82
CA ASN A 159 5.43 6.86 -10.64
C ASN A 159 5.97 6.97 -9.20
N GLU A 160 6.88 6.06 -8.85
CA GLU A 160 7.53 6.02 -7.55
C GLU A 160 8.34 7.31 -7.24
N ALA A 161 8.97 7.91 -8.24
CA ALA A 161 9.76 9.13 -8.05
C ALA A 161 8.88 10.31 -7.58
N GLU A 162 7.63 10.42 -8.05
CA GLU A 162 6.67 11.41 -7.53
C GLU A 162 6.38 11.17 -6.04
N LEU A 163 6.12 9.92 -5.64
CA LEU A 163 5.87 9.57 -4.25
C LEU A 163 7.07 9.86 -3.35
N ILE A 164 8.27 9.48 -3.76
CA ILE A 164 9.53 9.78 -3.04
C ILE A 164 9.71 11.30 -2.89
N ALA A 165 9.53 12.06 -3.97
CA ALA A 165 9.68 13.52 -3.93
C ALA A 165 8.68 14.17 -2.95
N MET A 166 7.44 13.67 -2.92
CA MET A 166 6.42 14.17 -1.98
C MET A 166 6.75 13.76 -0.54
N ALA A 167 7.19 12.51 -0.30
CA ALA A 167 7.63 12.06 1.02
C ALA A 167 8.79 12.91 1.55
N ASN A 168 9.83 13.13 0.73
CA ASN A 168 10.96 13.98 1.10
C ASN A 168 10.51 15.41 1.43
N LYS A 169 9.61 15.98 0.61
CA LYS A 169 9.10 17.34 0.79
C LYS A 169 8.27 17.50 2.06
N TYR A 170 7.34 16.58 2.30
CA TYR A 170 6.34 16.74 3.36
C TYR A 170 6.77 16.14 4.70
N LEU A 171 7.57 15.08 4.68
CA LEU A 171 8.00 14.39 5.89
C LEU A 171 9.44 14.73 6.31
N GLY A 172 10.17 15.50 5.50
CA GLY A 172 11.55 15.88 5.82
C GLY A 172 12.54 14.72 5.80
N VAL A 173 12.21 13.62 5.14
CA VAL A 173 13.05 12.44 5.02
C VAL A 173 13.90 12.50 3.75
N GLN A 174 14.95 11.70 3.68
CA GLN A 174 15.77 11.49 2.48
C GLN A 174 15.70 10.02 2.09
N LEU A 175 15.05 9.76 0.96
CA LEU A 175 14.83 8.43 0.41
C LEU A 175 15.59 8.25 -0.91
#